data_86cfec590fb906f23c2d11c4e7cfbda5
#
_entry.id   86cfec590fb906f23c2d11c4e7cfbda5
#
_cell.length_a   1.000
_cell.length_b   1.000
_cell.length_c   1.000
_cell.angle_alpha   90.00
_cell.angle_beta   90.00
_cell.angle_gamma   90.00
#
_symmetry.space_group_name_H-M   'P 1'
#
loop_
_entity.id
_entity.type
_entity.pdbx_description
1 polymer ?
#
loop_
_entity_poly.entity_id
_entity_poly.type
_entity_poly.pdbx_seq_one_letter_code
_entity_poly.pdbx_strand_id
1 'polypeptide(L)'
;VDHLLDARHNGKTRFRFSINSRYVINHFEPGTSSFDGRLAAARKVAGAGYKLGFVVAPIYRHEGWERGYFELFQELARQLEGMDLSDLTFELIQHRFTKPAKRVIEQRYPKTRLDLDETKRKYKWGRYGIGKYVYRDEEAKELEDTMRRYIEQFFPGAYVQYFT
;
A
#
# COMPACT_ATOMS: atom_id res chain seq x y z
N VAL A 1 -3.99 -18.75 0.41
CA VAL A 1 -4.52 -18.66 1.79
C VAL A 1 -5.38 -19.86 2.19
N ASP A 2 -5.87 -20.64 1.24
CA ASP A 2 -6.92 -21.65 1.47
C ASP A 2 -6.55 -22.69 2.55
N HIS A 3 -5.30 -23.11 2.60
CA HIS A 3 -4.79 -24.05 3.62
C HIS A 3 -4.70 -23.47 5.06
N LEU A 4 -5.00 -22.18 5.24
CA LEU A 4 -4.98 -21.52 6.54
C LEU A 4 -6.37 -21.25 7.10
N LEU A 5 -7.43 -21.44 6.30
CA LEU A 5 -8.78 -21.04 6.68
C LEU A 5 -9.34 -21.84 7.86
N ASP A 6 -8.95 -23.12 7.99
CA ASP A 6 -9.38 -24.02 9.08
C ASP A 6 -8.40 -24.06 10.26
N ALA A 7 -7.33 -23.24 10.24
CA ALA A 7 -6.34 -23.24 11.30
C ALA A 7 -6.88 -22.59 12.58
N ARG A 8 -6.53 -23.16 13.74
CA ARG A 8 -6.88 -22.60 15.05
C ARG A 8 -6.03 -21.35 15.33
N HIS A 9 -6.56 -20.17 15.11
CA HIS A 9 -5.88 -18.89 15.34
C HIS A 9 -6.37 -18.14 16.59
N ASN A 10 -7.52 -18.52 17.15
CA ASN A 10 -8.11 -17.93 18.36
C ASN A 10 -8.22 -16.39 18.34
N GLY A 11 -8.47 -15.80 17.15
CA GLY A 11 -8.53 -14.35 16.94
C GLY A 11 -7.19 -13.60 17.12
N LYS A 12 -6.06 -14.30 17.31
CA LYS A 12 -4.75 -13.70 17.61
C LYS A 12 -3.89 -13.43 16.37
N THR A 13 -4.33 -13.89 15.20
CA THR A 13 -3.59 -13.72 13.94
C THR A 13 -4.23 -12.65 13.08
N ARG A 14 -3.41 -11.72 12.59
CA ARG A 14 -3.81 -10.72 11.60
C ARG A 14 -3.12 -11.01 10.28
N PHE A 15 -3.89 -11.07 9.20
CA PHE A 15 -3.34 -11.07 7.86
C PHE A 15 -3.15 -9.64 7.37
N ARG A 16 -1.98 -9.37 6.81
CA ARG A 16 -1.66 -8.09 6.17
C ARG A 16 -1.48 -8.31 4.69
N PHE A 17 -2.34 -7.66 3.90
CA PHE A 17 -2.26 -7.71 2.44
C PHE A 17 -1.64 -6.43 1.91
N SER A 18 -0.58 -6.58 1.11
CA SER A 18 -0.10 -5.45 0.31
C SER A 18 -1.15 -5.14 -0.74
N ILE A 19 -1.53 -3.87 -0.85
CA ILE A 19 -2.50 -3.40 -1.82
C ILE A 19 -2.04 -2.07 -2.41
N ASN A 20 -2.47 -1.80 -3.64
CA ASN A 20 -2.14 -0.53 -4.29
C ASN A 20 -3.23 -0.18 -5.32
N SER A 21 -3.19 1.05 -5.86
CA SER A 21 -4.07 1.41 -6.95
C SER A 21 -3.86 0.49 -8.15
N ARG A 22 -4.89 0.26 -8.94
CA ARG A 22 -4.79 -0.58 -10.15
C ARG A 22 -3.70 -0.09 -11.11
N TYR A 23 -3.53 1.24 -11.20
CA TYR A 23 -2.47 1.82 -12.00
C TYR A 23 -1.09 1.36 -11.53
N VAL A 24 -0.82 1.44 -10.23
CA VAL A 24 0.48 1.04 -9.65
C VAL A 24 0.73 -0.45 -9.82
N ILE A 25 -0.26 -1.29 -9.52
CA ILE A 25 -0.12 -2.75 -9.69
C ILE A 25 0.21 -3.10 -11.14
N ASN A 26 -0.51 -2.51 -12.09
CA ASN A 26 -0.34 -2.84 -13.50
C ASN A 26 0.97 -2.33 -14.11
N HIS A 27 1.52 -1.23 -13.60
CA HIS A 27 2.70 -0.60 -14.20
C HIS A 27 4.00 -0.84 -13.44
N PHE A 28 3.91 -1.04 -12.11
CA PHE A 28 5.10 -1.08 -11.27
C PHE A 28 5.26 -2.35 -10.44
N GLU A 29 4.27 -3.27 -10.48
CA GLU A 29 4.33 -4.52 -9.72
C GLU A 29 4.22 -5.76 -10.64
N PRO A 30 5.07 -5.91 -11.67
CA PRO A 30 4.99 -7.03 -12.59
C PRO A 30 5.23 -8.35 -11.86
N GLY A 31 4.45 -9.39 -12.20
CA GLY A 31 4.58 -10.73 -11.62
C GLY A 31 3.96 -10.89 -10.23
N THR A 32 3.29 -9.86 -9.71
CA THR A 32 2.54 -9.95 -8.45
C THR A 32 1.08 -10.34 -8.69
N SER A 33 0.37 -10.70 -7.61
CA SER A 33 -1.06 -10.98 -7.70
C SER A 33 -1.84 -9.73 -8.13
N SER A 34 -2.88 -9.93 -8.93
CA SER A 34 -3.78 -8.85 -9.34
C SER A 34 -4.49 -8.22 -8.14
N PHE A 35 -5.01 -7.01 -8.34
CA PHE A 35 -5.84 -6.34 -7.35
C PHE A 35 -6.98 -7.23 -6.86
N ASP A 36 -7.75 -7.81 -7.78
CA ASP A 36 -8.90 -8.65 -7.45
C ASP A 36 -8.51 -9.95 -6.74
N GLY A 37 -7.36 -10.52 -7.09
CA GLY A 37 -6.80 -11.69 -6.42
C GLY A 37 -6.42 -11.42 -4.96
N ARG A 38 -5.85 -10.24 -4.68
CA ARG A 38 -5.53 -9.81 -3.31
C ARG A 38 -6.80 -9.60 -2.48
N LEU A 39 -7.84 -8.99 -3.07
CA LEU A 39 -9.12 -8.79 -2.40
C LEU A 39 -9.85 -10.10 -2.14
N ALA A 40 -9.87 -11.01 -3.09
CA ALA A 40 -10.47 -12.32 -2.91
C ALA A 40 -9.81 -13.09 -1.75
N ALA A 41 -8.47 -13.02 -1.64
CA ALA A 41 -7.74 -13.61 -0.53
C ALA A 41 -8.07 -12.94 0.81
N ALA A 42 -8.17 -11.61 0.85
CA ALA A 42 -8.55 -10.86 2.05
C ALA A 42 -9.97 -11.23 2.52
N ARG A 43 -10.94 -11.34 1.59
CA ARG A 43 -12.30 -11.79 1.92
C ARG A 43 -12.33 -13.18 2.53
N LYS A 44 -11.59 -14.13 1.96
CA LYS A 44 -11.53 -15.50 2.46
C LYS A 44 -11.04 -15.54 3.92
N VAL A 45 -9.96 -14.86 4.22
CA VAL A 45 -9.42 -14.86 5.59
C VAL A 45 -10.29 -14.08 6.57
N ALA A 46 -10.93 -12.99 6.15
CA ALA A 46 -11.93 -12.29 6.97
C ALA A 46 -13.13 -13.19 7.29
N GLY A 47 -13.66 -13.89 6.29
CA GLY A 47 -14.76 -14.86 6.48
C GLY A 47 -14.38 -16.01 7.41
N ALA A 48 -13.10 -16.36 7.52
CA ALA A 48 -12.59 -17.35 8.47
C ALA A 48 -12.28 -16.75 9.87
N GLY A 49 -12.66 -15.49 10.13
CA GLY A 49 -12.52 -14.85 11.45
C GLY A 49 -11.11 -14.29 11.74
N TYR A 50 -10.25 -14.18 10.73
CA TYR A 50 -8.95 -13.52 10.89
C TYR A 50 -9.10 -12.00 10.87
N LYS A 51 -8.31 -11.33 11.71
CA LYS A 51 -8.17 -9.88 11.65
C LYS A 51 -7.46 -9.47 10.37
N LEU A 52 -7.89 -8.34 9.78
CA LEU A 52 -7.28 -7.79 8.57
C LEU A 52 -6.38 -6.60 8.84
N GLY A 53 -5.38 -6.45 7.99
CA GLY A 53 -4.60 -5.24 7.81
C GLY A 53 -4.23 -5.07 6.35
N PHE A 54 -4.10 -3.83 5.91
CA PHE A 54 -3.64 -3.50 4.57
C PHE A 54 -2.38 -2.66 4.62
N VAL A 55 -1.43 -3.00 3.76
CA VAL A 55 -0.20 -2.24 3.55
C VAL A 55 -0.32 -1.57 2.18
N VAL A 56 -0.58 -0.27 2.17
CA VAL A 56 -0.57 0.52 0.93
C VAL A 56 0.87 0.93 0.67
N ALA A 57 1.55 0.17 -0.16
CA ALA A 57 2.99 0.31 -0.35
C ALA A 57 3.45 -0.24 -1.70
N PRO A 58 4.31 0.50 -2.38
CA PRO A 58 4.63 1.91 -2.12
C PRO A 58 3.57 2.85 -2.69
N ILE A 59 3.30 3.96 -1.99
CA ILE A 59 2.39 5.01 -2.46
C ILE A 59 3.16 5.89 -3.45
N TYR A 60 2.66 6.00 -4.67
CA TYR A 60 3.25 6.80 -5.73
C TYR A 60 2.42 8.04 -6.05
N ARG A 61 3.12 9.17 -6.20
CA ARG A 61 2.53 10.41 -6.70
C ARG A 61 2.75 10.49 -8.22
N HIS A 62 1.82 9.92 -8.97
CA HIS A 62 1.79 9.96 -10.43
C HIS A 62 0.62 10.84 -10.90
N GLU A 63 0.53 11.14 -12.18
CA GLU A 63 -0.64 11.86 -12.71
C GLU A 63 -1.93 11.08 -12.40
N GLY A 64 -2.91 11.76 -11.80
CA GLY A 64 -4.18 11.15 -11.37
C GLY A 64 -4.10 10.24 -10.15
N TRP A 65 -3.04 10.29 -9.35
CA TRP A 65 -2.84 9.45 -8.17
C TRP A 65 -3.98 9.56 -7.16
N GLU A 66 -4.52 10.74 -6.93
CA GLU A 66 -5.63 10.98 -6.00
C GLU A 66 -6.83 10.11 -6.36
N ARG A 67 -7.25 10.18 -7.63
CA ARG A 67 -8.34 9.38 -8.15
C ARG A 67 -8.03 7.88 -8.04
N GLY A 68 -6.84 7.46 -8.39
CA GLY A 68 -6.44 6.05 -8.32
C GLY A 68 -6.51 5.49 -6.90
N TYR A 69 -6.12 6.27 -5.89
CA TYR A 69 -6.23 5.84 -4.48
C TYR A 69 -7.66 5.99 -3.95
N PHE A 70 -8.43 6.97 -4.40
CA PHE A 70 -9.86 7.02 -4.08
C PHE A 70 -10.59 5.76 -4.55
N GLU A 71 -10.39 5.38 -5.81
CA GLU A 71 -10.97 4.16 -6.39
C GLU A 71 -10.49 2.88 -5.67
N LEU A 72 -9.24 2.85 -5.20
CA LEU A 72 -8.70 1.77 -4.36
C LEU A 72 -9.54 1.58 -3.10
N PHE A 73 -9.72 2.64 -2.29
CA PHE A 73 -10.42 2.55 -1.01
C PHE A 73 -11.92 2.31 -1.20
N GLN A 74 -12.53 2.91 -2.21
CA GLN A 74 -13.92 2.68 -2.57
C GLN A 74 -14.19 1.22 -2.92
N GLU A 75 -13.38 0.64 -3.80
CA GLU A 75 -13.53 -0.75 -4.21
C GLU A 75 -13.21 -1.72 -3.05
N LEU A 76 -12.21 -1.39 -2.24
CA LEU A 76 -11.88 -2.17 -1.05
C LEU A 76 -13.06 -2.21 -0.08
N ALA A 77 -13.70 -1.07 0.20
CA ALA A 77 -14.87 -0.99 1.05
C ALA A 77 -16.05 -1.81 0.49
N ARG A 78 -16.32 -1.65 -0.80
CA ARG A 78 -17.37 -2.41 -1.48
C ARG A 78 -17.16 -3.93 -1.40
N GLN A 79 -15.92 -4.38 -1.57
CA GLN A 79 -15.57 -5.80 -1.54
C GLN A 79 -15.60 -6.40 -0.13
N LEU A 80 -15.37 -5.59 0.89
CA LEU A 80 -15.36 -6.03 2.29
C LEU A 80 -16.68 -5.75 3.02
N GLU A 81 -17.70 -5.31 2.29
CA GLU A 81 -19.02 -5.07 2.87
C GLU A 81 -19.55 -6.32 3.57
N GLY A 82 -20.10 -6.15 4.78
CA GLY A 82 -20.63 -7.23 5.61
C GLY A 82 -19.58 -8.06 6.37
N MET A 83 -18.28 -7.73 6.25
CA MET A 83 -17.22 -8.37 7.04
C MET A 83 -17.01 -7.66 8.38
N ASP A 84 -16.55 -8.39 9.39
CA ASP A 84 -16.10 -7.79 10.65
C ASP A 84 -14.76 -7.08 10.43
N LEU A 85 -14.79 -5.76 10.45
CA LEU A 85 -13.64 -4.88 10.27
C LEU A 85 -13.28 -4.09 11.53
N SER A 86 -13.79 -4.50 12.70
CA SER A 86 -13.61 -3.78 13.98
C SER A 86 -12.16 -3.49 14.35
N ASP A 87 -11.24 -4.35 13.90
CA ASP A 87 -9.80 -4.27 14.17
C ASP A 87 -8.99 -3.97 12.90
N LEU A 88 -9.60 -3.39 11.86
CA LEU A 88 -8.91 -3.12 10.60
C LEU A 88 -7.75 -2.12 10.79
N THR A 89 -6.59 -2.45 10.21
CA THR A 89 -5.42 -1.57 10.24
C THR A 89 -4.90 -1.25 8.85
N PHE A 90 -4.32 -0.04 8.73
CA PHE A 90 -3.59 0.39 7.54
C PHE A 90 -2.15 0.78 7.89
N GLU A 91 -1.22 0.37 7.05
CA GLU A 91 0.16 0.81 7.03
C GLU A 91 0.39 1.56 5.72
N LEU A 92 0.90 2.78 5.79
CA LEU A 92 1.07 3.66 4.64
C LEU A 92 2.56 3.91 4.42
N ILE A 93 3.07 3.49 3.27
CA ILE A 93 4.50 3.61 2.95
C ILE A 93 4.65 4.35 1.63
N GLN A 94 5.17 5.57 1.67
CA GLN A 94 5.45 6.34 0.48
C GLN A 94 6.61 5.73 -0.33
N HIS A 95 6.59 5.95 -1.64
CA HIS A 95 7.68 5.53 -2.51
C HIS A 95 8.99 6.24 -2.15
N ARG A 96 10.01 5.43 -2.01
CA ARG A 96 11.38 5.86 -1.73
C ARG A 96 12.38 4.96 -2.43
N PHE A 97 13.51 5.50 -2.79
CA PHE A 97 14.56 4.72 -3.44
C PHE A 97 15.97 5.13 -2.97
N THR A 98 16.91 4.25 -3.18
CA THR A 98 18.35 4.51 -3.00
C THR A 98 19.02 4.60 -4.37
N LYS A 99 20.20 5.22 -4.45
CA LYS A 99 20.98 5.24 -5.71
C LYS A 99 21.25 3.84 -6.27
N PRO A 100 21.65 2.84 -5.47
CA PRO A 100 21.81 1.49 -5.98
C PRO A 100 20.51 0.88 -6.53
N ALA A 101 19.39 1.06 -5.82
CA ALA A 101 18.10 0.56 -6.29
C ALA A 101 17.67 1.23 -7.62
N LYS A 102 17.87 2.55 -7.75
CA LYS A 102 17.62 3.27 -8.99
C LYS A 102 18.39 2.65 -10.15
N ARG A 103 19.69 2.44 -10.01
CA ARG A 103 20.54 1.84 -11.07
C ARG A 103 20.02 0.46 -11.51
N VAL A 104 19.64 -0.38 -10.54
CA VAL A 104 19.12 -1.72 -10.84
C VAL A 104 17.78 -1.63 -11.58
N ILE A 105 16.89 -0.71 -11.17
CA ILE A 105 15.60 -0.50 -11.83
C ILE A 105 15.80 -0.03 -13.26
N GLU A 106 16.63 0.98 -13.49
CA GLU A 106 16.91 1.52 -14.83
C GLU A 106 17.55 0.47 -15.75
N GLN A 107 18.42 -0.38 -15.22
CA GLN A 107 19.03 -1.47 -15.98
C GLN A 107 18.02 -2.57 -16.35
N ARG A 108 17.17 -2.98 -15.39
CA ARG A 108 16.19 -4.05 -15.63
C ARG A 108 14.98 -3.60 -16.42
N TYR A 109 14.59 -2.35 -16.24
CA TYR A 109 13.38 -1.75 -16.81
C TYR A 109 13.69 -0.43 -17.49
N PRO A 110 14.45 -0.41 -18.60
CA PRO A 110 14.92 0.84 -19.25
C PRO A 110 13.77 1.71 -19.78
N LYS A 111 12.57 1.15 -19.90
CA LYS A 111 11.34 1.87 -20.30
C LYS A 111 10.41 2.16 -19.12
N THR A 112 10.89 2.04 -17.89
CA THR A 112 10.06 2.32 -16.72
C THR A 112 9.55 3.77 -16.73
N ARG A 113 8.31 3.95 -16.30
CA ARG A 113 7.69 5.27 -16.08
C ARG A 113 7.82 5.71 -14.61
N LEU A 114 8.55 4.95 -13.81
CA LEU A 114 8.74 5.28 -12.41
C LEU A 114 9.61 6.53 -12.29
N ASP A 115 9.10 7.56 -11.60
CA ASP A 115 9.87 8.78 -11.35
C ASP A 115 10.94 8.53 -10.29
N LEU A 116 12.19 8.39 -10.78
CA LEU A 116 13.40 8.21 -9.99
C LEU A 116 14.30 9.46 -10.05
N ASP A 117 13.74 10.63 -10.34
CA ASP A 117 14.47 11.88 -10.38
C ASP A 117 14.84 12.33 -8.96
N GLU A 118 16.14 12.30 -8.67
CA GLU A 118 16.68 12.68 -7.37
C GLU A 118 16.45 14.17 -7.05
N THR A 119 16.39 15.02 -8.08
CA THR A 119 16.22 16.48 -7.91
C THR A 119 14.85 16.86 -7.39
N LYS A 120 13.85 16.00 -7.61
CA LYS A 120 12.48 16.15 -7.13
C LYS A 120 12.26 15.58 -5.72
N ARG A 121 13.30 15.04 -5.12
CA ARG A 121 13.21 14.32 -3.85
C ARG A 121 14.06 14.99 -2.76
N LYS A 122 13.70 14.70 -1.52
CA LYS A 122 14.48 15.02 -0.34
C LYS A 122 15.38 13.83 -0.02
N TYR A 123 16.69 14.11 0.18
CA TYR A 123 17.61 13.07 0.64
C TYR A 123 17.49 12.92 2.17
N LYS A 124 17.23 11.72 2.63
CA LYS A 124 17.10 11.38 4.04
C LYS A 124 18.14 10.33 4.42
N TRP A 125 18.99 10.67 5.38
CA TRP A 125 19.91 9.70 5.96
C TRP A 125 19.17 8.58 6.67
N GLY A 126 19.53 7.35 6.37
CA GLY A 126 19.03 6.17 7.07
C GLY A 126 19.99 5.74 8.18
N ARG A 127 19.54 4.85 9.04
CA ARG A 127 20.41 4.11 9.93
C ARG A 127 21.45 3.35 9.08
N TYR A 128 22.65 3.19 9.58
CA TYR A 128 23.75 2.48 8.90
C TYR A 128 24.34 3.21 7.66
N GLY A 129 24.22 4.53 7.58
CA GLY A 129 24.88 5.31 6.53
C GLY A 129 24.29 5.19 5.13
N ILE A 130 23.18 4.46 4.94
CA ILE A 130 22.50 4.35 3.66
C ILE A 130 21.38 5.38 3.59
N GLY A 131 21.57 6.39 2.74
CA GLY A 131 20.56 7.40 2.49
C GLY A 131 19.56 6.97 1.43
N LYS A 132 18.38 7.54 1.48
CA LYS A 132 17.28 7.31 0.55
C LYS A 132 16.65 8.62 0.10
N TYR A 133 16.12 8.62 -1.09
CA TYR A 133 15.33 9.71 -1.66
C TYR A 133 13.85 9.44 -1.34
N VAL A 134 13.22 10.41 -0.68
CA VAL A 134 11.80 10.39 -0.29
C VAL A 134 11.09 11.58 -0.92
N TYR A 135 9.77 11.64 -0.92
CA TYR A 135 9.05 12.85 -1.29
C TYR A 135 9.45 14.02 -0.39
N ARG A 136 9.33 15.24 -0.90
CA ARG A 136 9.53 16.45 -0.11
C ARG A 136 8.44 16.54 0.97
N ASP A 137 8.71 17.28 2.04
CA ASP A 137 7.83 17.27 3.22
C ASP A 137 6.39 17.67 2.89
N GLU A 138 6.20 18.65 2.01
CA GLU A 138 4.88 19.09 1.54
C GLU A 138 4.15 17.99 0.76
N GLU A 139 4.85 17.35 -0.18
CA GLU A 139 4.28 16.25 -0.98
C GLU A 139 3.97 15.01 -0.11
N ALA A 140 4.87 14.69 0.82
CA ALA A 140 4.67 13.58 1.76
C ALA A 140 3.46 13.83 2.66
N LYS A 141 3.29 15.09 3.13
CA LYS A 141 2.14 15.49 3.92
C LYS A 141 0.85 15.42 3.12
N GLU A 142 0.82 15.92 1.90
CA GLU A 142 -0.34 15.84 1.01
C GLU A 142 -0.77 14.38 0.77
N LEU A 143 0.21 13.49 0.51
CA LEU A 143 -0.06 12.05 0.39
C LEU A 143 -0.66 11.48 1.67
N GLU A 144 -0.06 11.75 2.82
CA GLU A 144 -0.54 11.26 4.11
C GLU A 144 -1.95 11.75 4.41
N ASP A 145 -2.19 13.06 4.32
CA ASP A 145 -3.48 13.67 4.61
C ASP A 145 -4.58 13.11 3.69
N THR A 146 -4.26 12.90 2.41
CA THR A 146 -5.20 12.35 1.43
C THR A 146 -5.51 10.88 1.72
N MET A 147 -4.50 10.05 2.01
CA MET A 147 -4.74 8.64 2.36
C MET A 147 -5.57 8.51 3.64
N ARG A 148 -5.24 9.29 4.68
CA ARG A 148 -6.00 9.28 5.94
C ARG A 148 -7.44 9.70 5.75
N ARG A 149 -7.70 10.73 4.94
CA ARG A 149 -9.05 11.19 4.59
C ARG A 149 -9.85 10.09 3.87
N TYR A 150 -9.25 9.37 2.92
CA TYR A 150 -9.95 8.27 2.24
C TYR A 150 -10.19 7.09 3.19
N ILE A 151 -9.24 6.75 4.04
CA ILE A 151 -9.44 5.70 5.04
C ILE A 151 -10.58 6.07 5.98
N GLU A 152 -10.61 7.30 6.51
CA GLU A 152 -11.71 7.75 7.39
C GLU A 152 -13.07 7.74 6.68
N GLN A 153 -13.10 8.13 5.40
CA GLN A 153 -14.32 8.15 4.59
C GLN A 153 -14.90 6.75 4.34
N PHE A 154 -14.05 5.78 4.02
CA PHE A 154 -14.49 4.44 3.61
C PHE A 154 -14.43 3.40 4.72
N PHE A 155 -13.64 3.63 5.74
CA PHE A 155 -13.41 2.73 6.88
C PHE A 155 -13.37 3.53 8.19
N PRO A 156 -14.46 4.18 8.58
CA PRO A 156 -14.49 4.98 9.80
C PRO A 156 -14.11 4.11 11.01
N GLY A 157 -13.16 4.59 11.79
CA GLY A 157 -12.63 3.88 12.95
C GLY A 157 -11.50 2.87 12.65
N ALA A 158 -11.10 2.68 11.39
CA ALA A 158 -9.91 1.89 11.09
C ALA A 158 -8.63 2.60 11.58
N TYR A 159 -7.68 1.82 12.07
CA TYR A 159 -6.46 2.36 12.66
C TYR A 159 -5.32 2.46 11.65
N VAL A 160 -4.84 3.67 11.40
CA VAL A 160 -3.62 3.90 10.61
C VAL A 160 -2.41 3.79 11.52
N GLN A 161 -1.64 2.71 11.41
CA GLN A 161 -0.50 2.41 12.29
C GLN A 161 0.63 3.43 12.11
N TYR A 162 0.97 3.76 10.86
CA TYR A 162 1.97 4.76 10.54
C TYR A 162 1.89 5.19 9.07
N PHE A 163 2.53 6.33 8.79
CA PHE A 163 2.94 6.77 7.46
C PHE A 163 4.46 6.95 7.46
N THR A 164 5.17 6.44 6.43
CA THR A 164 6.63 6.54 6.36
C THR A 164 7.16 6.62 4.93
#